data_7692fced4057e1a4f6995ad1f6174d67
#
_entry.id   7692fced4057e1a4f6995ad1f6174d67
#
_cell.length_a   1.000
_cell.length_b   1.000
_cell.length_c   1.000
_cell.angle_alpha   90.00
_cell.angle_beta   90.00
_cell.angle_gamma   90.00
#
_symmetry.space_group_name_H-M   'P 1'
#
loop_
_entity.id
_entity.type
_entity.pdbx_description
1 polymer ?
#
loop_
_entity_poly.entity_id
_entity_poly.type
_entity_poly.pdbx_seq_one_letter_code
_entity_poly.pdbx_strand_id
1 'polypeptide(L)'
;IYTVSASAASDVYKRQEKPIDAKIPSHQLMIRSGMIKQESAGIYSWLPIGLKVLKKIEKIVREEQEKAGAIEILMPTLQSSELWSESGRFDSYGDEMLRITDRHSRTLVYGPTNEEQVTEIFRKYIKSYKSLPLNLFHIQWKFRDEVRPRFGVMRGREFLMKDAYSFDLNQEEAKLSYYKMFIAYLKTFKRLGLNAIPVAADSGPIGGNLSHEFSIIAETGESEIFCDRNLLEIGIDENIY
;
A
#
# COMPACT_ATOMS: atom_id res chain seq x y z
N ILE A 1 -27.13 7.01 23.35
CA ILE A 1 -26.76 7.75 22.10
C ILE A 1 -26.21 9.08 22.56
N TYR A 2 -24.87 9.23 22.53
CA TYR A 2 -24.24 10.53 22.81
C TYR A 2 -24.22 11.33 21.51
N THR A 3 -25.06 12.35 21.40
CA THR A 3 -24.95 13.35 20.37
C THR A 3 -23.74 14.23 20.69
N VAL A 4 -22.65 14.01 20.03
CA VAL A 4 -21.50 14.92 20.07
C VAL A 4 -21.93 16.19 19.35
N SER A 5 -22.06 17.31 20.07
CA SER A 5 -22.39 18.62 19.48
C SER A 5 -21.30 19.01 18.45
N ALA A 6 -21.65 19.81 17.44
CA ALA A 6 -20.71 20.31 16.44
C ALA A 6 -19.48 21.03 17.04
N SER A 7 -19.64 21.62 18.24
CA SER A 7 -18.57 22.26 19.00
C SER A 7 -17.54 21.27 19.55
N ALA A 8 -17.99 20.10 20.04
CA ALA A 8 -17.07 19.03 20.51
C ALA A 8 -16.29 18.39 19.35
N ALA A 9 -16.89 18.31 18.16
CA ALA A 9 -16.17 17.87 16.96
C ALA A 9 -15.07 18.87 16.55
N SER A 10 -15.27 20.18 16.76
CA SER A 10 -14.26 21.20 16.47
C SER A 10 -13.06 21.14 17.43
N ASP A 11 -13.25 20.70 18.66
CA ASP A 11 -12.18 20.59 19.66
C ASP A 11 -11.21 19.43 19.36
N VAL A 12 -11.66 18.39 18.68
CA VAL A 12 -10.79 17.30 18.18
C VAL A 12 -9.82 17.80 17.10
N TYR A 13 -10.12 18.94 16.47
CA TYR A 13 -9.31 19.55 15.40
C TYR A 13 -8.42 20.70 15.89
N LYS A 14 -8.38 21.00 17.20
CA LYS A 14 -7.52 22.07 17.70
C LYS A 14 -6.05 21.75 17.43
N ARG A 15 -5.33 22.80 17.05
CA ARG A 15 -3.89 22.76 16.76
C ARG A 15 -3.14 22.11 17.93
N GLN A 16 -2.53 20.97 17.66
CA GLN A 16 -1.62 20.32 18.58
C GLN A 16 -0.24 20.98 18.50
N GLU A 17 0.53 20.90 19.58
CA GLU A 17 1.92 21.31 19.58
C GLU A 17 2.73 20.38 18.66
N LYS A 18 3.83 20.90 18.12
CA LYS A 18 4.74 20.14 17.27
C LYS A 18 5.47 19.12 18.13
N PRO A 19 5.35 17.79 17.86
CA PRO A 19 6.16 16.79 18.53
C PRO A 19 7.66 16.99 18.25
N ILE A 20 8.49 16.75 19.25
CA ILE A 20 9.95 16.92 19.16
C ILE A 20 10.56 15.99 18.09
N ASP A 21 9.98 14.83 17.90
CA ASP A 21 10.42 13.78 16.95
C ASP A 21 9.90 14.00 15.51
N ALA A 22 8.94 14.90 15.29
CA ALA A 22 8.44 15.23 13.96
C ALA A 22 9.43 16.14 13.21
N LYS A 23 10.28 15.53 12.40
CA LYS A 23 11.38 16.23 11.68
C LYS A 23 10.92 16.85 10.35
N ILE A 24 10.07 16.18 9.58
CA ILE A 24 9.67 16.65 8.26
C ILE A 24 8.35 17.45 8.29
N PRO A 25 8.16 18.42 7.37
CA PRO A 25 7.00 19.30 7.34
C PRO A 25 5.67 18.56 7.26
N SER A 26 5.56 17.50 6.42
CA SER A 26 4.31 16.73 6.27
C SER A 26 3.86 16.09 7.58
N HIS A 27 4.76 15.44 8.32
CA HIS A 27 4.46 14.86 9.63
C HIS A 27 4.02 15.93 10.65
N GLN A 28 4.74 17.06 10.70
CA GLN A 28 4.39 18.16 11.58
C GLN A 28 3.01 18.74 11.28
N LEU A 29 2.71 18.95 9.99
CA LEU A 29 1.44 19.52 9.56
C LEU A 29 0.28 18.56 9.81
N MET A 30 0.45 17.27 9.56
CA MET A 30 -0.60 16.27 9.81
C MET A 30 -0.97 16.18 11.28
N ILE A 31 -0.01 16.22 12.20
CA ILE A 31 -0.29 16.23 13.64
C ILE A 31 -0.92 17.56 14.05
N ARG A 32 -0.32 18.68 13.66
CA ARG A 32 -0.81 20.01 14.05
C ARG A 32 -2.21 20.33 13.53
N SER A 33 -2.58 19.82 12.36
CA SER A 33 -3.93 19.98 11.79
C SER A 33 -4.95 18.98 12.34
N GLY A 34 -4.55 18.09 13.24
CA GLY A 34 -5.46 17.07 13.77
C GLY A 34 -5.89 16.05 12.73
N MET A 35 -5.03 15.72 11.77
CA MET A 35 -5.28 14.64 10.81
C MET A 35 -4.95 13.28 11.39
N ILE A 36 -3.88 13.19 12.17
CA ILE A 36 -3.41 11.97 12.81
C ILE A 36 -3.02 12.20 14.26
N LYS A 37 -3.04 11.15 15.06
CA LYS A 37 -2.48 11.09 16.40
C LYS A 37 -1.53 9.88 16.47
N GLN A 38 -0.34 10.09 16.95
CA GLN A 38 0.62 9.00 17.17
C GLN A 38 0.22 8.21 18.42
N GLU A 39 0.05 6.90 18.28
CA GLU A 39 -0.22 5.99 19.39
C GLU A 39 1.08 5.34 19.90
N SER A 40 1.93 4.93 18.97
CA SER A 40 3.29 4.48 19.21
C SER A 40 4.17 4.73 18.00
N ALA A 41 5.45 4.43 18.06
CA ALA A 41 6.36 4.60 16.94
C ALA A 41 5.84 3.89 15.68
N GLY A 42 5.55 4.65 14.63
CA GLY A 42 5.05 4.13 13.36
C GLY A 42 3.60 3.63 13.34
N ILE A 43 2.82 3.90 14.40
CA ILE A 43 1.40 3.53 14.50
C ILE A 43 0.58 4.78 14.81
N TYR A 44 -0.46 5.04 14.01
CA TYR A 44 -1.23 6.27 14.05
C TYR A 44 -2.73 6.02 14.03
N SER A 45 -3.46 6.75 14.88
CA SER A 45 -4.89 6.94 14.73
C SER A 45 -5.16 7.99 13.65
N TRP A 46 -6.06 7.67 12.73
CA TRP A 46 -6.53 8.62 11.71
C TRP A 46 -7.75 9.37 12.25
N LEU A 47 -7.57 10.64 12.54
CA LEU A 47 -8.63 11.50 13.03
C LEU A 47 -9.59 11.91 11.89
N PRO A 48 -10.76 12.49 12.16
CA PRO A 48 -11.82 12.65 11.16
C PRO A 48 -11.39 13.33 9.86
N ILE A 49 -10.54 14.37 9.90
CA ILE A 49 -10.04 15.05 8.69
C ILE A 49 -9.07 14.13 7.94
N GLY A 50 -8.13 13.53 8.66
CA GLY A 50 -7.17 12.58 8.08
C GLY A 50 -7.87 11.38 7.45
N LEU A 51 -8.87 10.81 8.13
CA LEU A 51 -9.66 9.70 7.61
C LEU A 51 -10.43 10.09 6.33
N LYS A 52 -10.96 11.32 6.24
CA LYS A 52 -11.60 11.81 5.01
C LYS A 52 -10.62 11.86 3.84
N VAL A 53 -9.39 12.32 4.09
CA VAL A 53 -8.34 12.34 3.06
C VAL A 53 -7.95 10.93 2.65
N LEU A 54 -7.70 10.04 3.63
CA LEU A 54 -7.37 8.64 3.38
C LEU A 54 -8.43 7.94 2.51
N LYS A 55 -9.72 8.13 2.82
CA LYS A 55 -10.83 7.58 2.04
C LYS A 55 -10.92 8.15 0.62
N LYS A 56 -10.54 9.43 0.41
CA LYS A 56 -10.47 10.00 -0.94
C LYS A 56 -9.35 9.36 -1.75
N ILE A 57 -8.19 9.16 -1.15
CA ILE A 57 -7.06 8.48 -1.78
C ILE A 57 -7.46 7.04 -2.12
N GLU A 58 -8.02 6.32 -1.17
CA GLU A 58 -8.52 4.95 -1.34
C GLU A 58 -9.51 4.85 -2.51
N LYS A 59 -10.45 5.79 -2.61
CA LYS A 59 -11.42 5.86 -3.71
C LYS A 59 -10.72 6.02 -5.07
N ILE A 60 -9.76 6.95 -5.19
CA ILE A 60 -9.02 7.17 -6.44
C ILE A 60 -8.25 5.91 -6.83
N VAL A 61 -7.57 5.29 -5.88
CA VAL A 61 -6.82 4.04 -6.11
C VAL A 61 -7.76 2.93 -6.61
N ARG A 62 -8.89 2.73 -5.94
CA ARG A 62 -9.89 1.71 -6.31
C ARG A 62 -10.39 1.92 -7.75
N GLU A 63 -10.82 3.13 -8.07
CA GLU A 63 -11.34 3.46 -9.39
C GLU A 63 -10.32 3.20 -10.52
N GLU A 64 -9.03 3.50 -10.30
CA GLU A 64 -8.01 3.24 -11.31
C GLU A 64 -7.64 1.75 -11.42
N GLN A 65 -7.72 0.99 -10.34
CA GLN A 65 -7.57 -0.47 -10.39
C GLN A 65 -8.73 -1.13 -11.17
N GLU A 66 -9.98 -0.75 -10.87
CA GLU A 66 -11.17 -1.26 -11.55
C GLU A 66 -11.17 -0.91 -13.05
N LYS A 67 -10.81 0.33 -13.42
CA LYS A 67 -10.65 0.73 -14.82
C LYS A 67 -9.58 -0.08 -15.56
N ALA A 68 -8.52 -0.49 -14.87
CA ALA A 68 -7.50 -1.37 -15.41
C ALA A 68 -7.96 -2.84 -15.53
N GLY A 69 -9.20 -3.15 -15.14
CA GLY A 69 -9.79 -4.48 -15.21
C GLY A 69 -9.49 -5.38 -14.00
N ALA A 70 -8.94 -4.83 -12.91
CA ALA A 70 -8.73 -5.59 -11.70
C ALA A 70 -10.02 -5.72 -10.88
N ILE A 71 -10.18 -6.86 -10.20
CA ILE A 71 -11.36 -7.19 -9.39
C ILE A 71 -10.99 -7.06 -7.91
N GLU A 72 -11.78 -6.29 -7.15
CA GLU A 72 -11.56 -6.14 -5.73
C GLU A 72 -11.99 -7.37 -4.96
N ILE A 73 -11.13 -7.82 -4.04
CA ILE A 73 -11.42 -8.83 -3.02
C ILE A 73 -11.01 -8.30 -1.66
N LEU A 74 -11.47 -8.92 -0.59
CA LEU A 74 -11.01 -8.61 0.76
C LEU A 74 -10.55 -9.89 1.45
N MET A 75 -9.26 -9.94 1.74
CA MET A 75 -8.62 -11.05 2.44
C MET A 75 -8.43 -10.73 3.92
N PRO A 76 -8.40 -11.73 4.83
CA PRO A 76 -8.11 -11.51 6.24
C PRO A 76 -6.73 -10.88 6.49
N THR A 77 -6.60 -10.11 7.55
CA THR A 77 -5.28 -9.61 8.03
C THR A 77 -4.46 -10.70 8.70
N LEU A 78 -5.13 -11.65 9.37
CA LEU A 78 -4.48 -12.81 9.98
C LEU A 78 -4.40 -13.95 8.99
N GLN A 79 -3.21 -14.47 8.81
CA GLN A 79 -2.90 -15.54 7.84
C GLN A 79 -2.34 -16.76 8.56
N SER A 80 -2.57 -17.97 8.01
CA SER A 80 -1.97 -19.20 8.52
C SER A 80 -0.46 -19.19 8.28
N SER A 81 0.32 -19.54 9.28
CA SER A 81 1.77 -19.75 9.16
C SER A 81 2.12 -20.89 8.20
N GLU A 82 1.20 -21.85 7.98
CA GLU A 82 1.41 -22.96 7.07
C GLU A 82 1.60 -22.51 5.62
N LEU A 83 0.81 -21.52 5.16
CA LEU A 83 0.95 -20.94 3.81
C LEU A 83 2.33 -20.30 3.62
N TRP A 84 2.83 -19.62 4.62
CA TRP A 84 4.13 -18.98 4.62
C TRP A 84 5.28 -19.99 4.68
N SER A 85 5.07 -21.10 5.39
CA SER A 85 6.02 -22.22 5.43
C SER A 85 6.07 -22.95 4.07
N GLU A 86 4.92 -23.14 3.41
CA GLU A 86 4.83 -23.72 2.06
C GLU A 86 5.61 -22.90 1.03
N SER A 87 5.55 -21.58 1.09
CA SER A 87 6.32 -20.68 0.20
C SER A 87 7.80 -20.56 0.58
N GLY A 88 8.21 -21.08 1.75
CA GLY A 88 9.56 -20.91 2.29
C GLY A 88 9.84 -19.51 2.86
N ARG A 89 8.81 -18.64 2.92
CA ARG A 89 8.98 -17.25 3.37
C ARG A 89 8.78 -17.05 4.88
N PHE A 90 8.30 -18.07 5.61
CA PHE A 90 8.03 -17.92 7.04
C PHE A 90 9.28 -17.52 7.84
N ASP A 91 10.42 -18.15 7.56
CA ASP A 91 11.68 -17.83 8.21
C ASP A 91 12.47 -16.73 7.48
N SER A 92 12.47 -16.76 6.14
CA SER A 92 13.25 -15.82 5.33
C SER A 92 12.74 -14.38 5.35
N TYR A 93 11.47 -14.14 5.72
CA TYR A 93 10.93 -12.79 5.87
C TYR A 93 11.52 -12.04 7.08
N GLY A 94 12.06 -12.77 8.06
CA GLY A 94 12.76 -12.19 9.20
C GLY A 94 11.85 -11.60 10.29
N ASP A 95 12.41 -10.66 11.04
CA ASP A 95 11.78 -10.08 12.23
C ASP A 95 10.71 -9.03 11.92
N GLU A 96 10.64 -8.56 10.68
CA GLU A 96 9.57 -7.63 10.27
C GLU A 96 8.18 -8.28 10.26
N MET A 97 8.13 -9.62 10.24
CA MET A 97 6.89 -10.37 10.29
C MET A 97 6.38 -10.51 11.73
N LEU A 98 5.20 -9.94 12.01
CA LEU A 98 4.54 -10.13 13.30
C LEU A 98 3.90 -11.51 13.38
N ARG A 99 4.45 -12.37 14.26
CA ARG A 99 3.95 -13.72 14.53
C ARG A 99 3.10 -13.70 15.81
N ILE A 100 1.95 -14.35 15.74
CA ILE A 100 0.94 -14.34 16.81
C ILE A 100 0.56 -15.78 17.14
N THR A 101 0.48 -16.11 18.42
CA THR A 101 -0.06 -17.40 18.86
C THR A 101 -1.48 -17.20 19.38
N ASP A 102 -2.44 -17.94 18.81
CA ASP A 102 -3.82 -17.90 19.26
C ASP A 102 -4.03 -18.76 20.55
N ARG A 103 -5.25 -18.70 21.10
CA ARG A 103 -5.61 -19.48 22.32
C ARG A 103 -5.53 -20.99 22.15
N HIS A 104 -5.47 -21.50 20.93
CA HIS A 104 -5.34 -22.91 20.58
C HIS A 104 -3.91 -23.29 20.24
N SER A 105 -2.94 -22.44 20.58
CA SER A 105 -1.51 -22.62 20.28
C SER A 105 -1.18 -22.71 18.78
N ARG A 106 -2.04 -22.15 17.91
CA ARG A 106 -1.76 -22.06 16.47
C ARG A 106 -0.97 -20.80 16.19
N THR A 107 0.05 -20.93 15.38
CA THR A 107 0.84 -19.78 14.92
C THR A 107 0.14 -19.13 13.72
N LEU A 108 -0.09 -17.84 13.84
CA LEU A 108 -0.64 -16.97 12.78
C LEU A 108 0.35 -15.87 12.49
N VAL A 109 0.20 -15.26 11.30
CA VAL A 109 0.97 -14.09 10.87
C VAL A 109 0.01 -12.92 10.68
N TYR A 110 0.35 -11.76 11.21
CA TYR A 110 -0.32 -10.54 10.76
C TYR A 110 0.29 -10.15 9.40
N GLY A 111 -0.52 -10.22 8.33
CA GLY A 111 -0.04 -10.18 6.96
C GLY A 111 0.76 -8.93 6.60
N PRO A 112 2.07 -9.05 6.35
CA PRO A 112 2.86 -7.96 5.79
C PRO A 112 2.62 -7.77 4.29
N THR A 113 2.10 -8.80 3.63
CA THR A 113 1.71 -8.89 2.22
C THR A 113 0.80 -10.11 2.03
N ASN A 114 0.25 -10.38 0.84
CA ASN A 114 -0.77 -11.41 0.65
C ASN A 114 -0.52 -12.36 -0.53
N GLU A 115 0.69 -12.51 -1.02
CA GLU A 115 1.00 -13.42 -2.14
C GLU A 115 0.58 -14.85 -1.84
N GLU A 116 0.87 -15.35 -0.65
CA GLU A 116 0.53 -16.71 -0.23
C GLU A 116 -1.00 -16.91 -0.20
N GLN A 117 -1.69 -15.94 0.37
CA GLN A 117 -3.12 -16.05 0.59
C GLN A 117 -3.93 -15.94 -0.72
N VAL A 118 -3.55 -15.00 -1.60
CA VAL A 118 -4.22 -14.85 -2.90
C VAL A 118 -3.93 -16.04 -3.82
N THR A 119 -2.71 -16.60 -3.75
CA THR A 119 -2.35 -17.81 -4.51
C THR A 119 -3.14 -19.01 -4.05
N GLU A 120 -3.39 -19.15 -2.73
CA GLU A 120 -4.24 -20.21 -2.19
C GLU A 120 -5.70 -20.06 -2.65
N ILE A 121 -6.23 -18.84 -2.67
CA ILE A 121 -7.57 -18.56 -3.23
C ILE A 121 -7.60 -18.96 -4.70
N PHE A 122 -6.64 -18.50 -5.49
CA PHE A 122 -6.53 -18.84 -6.91
C PHE A 122 -6.50 -20.35 -7.13
N ARG A 123 -5.62 -21.07 -6.45
CA ARG A 123 -5.46 -22.53 -6.52
C ARG A 123 -6.77 -23.28 -6.22
N LYS A 124 -7.53 -22.82 -5.25
CA LYS A 124 -8.80 -23.46 -4.83
C LYS A 124 -9.97 -23.18 -5.77
N TYR A 125 -10.08 -21.98 -6.28
CA TYR A 125 -11.30 -21.53 -6.99
C TYR A 125 -11.14 -21.50 -8.50
N ILE A 126 -9.95 -21.29 -9.05
CA ILE A 126 -9.74 -21.27 -10.49
C ILE A 126 -9.42 -22.67 -10.99
N LYS A 127 -10.35 -23.24 -11.76
CA LYS A 127 -10.26 -24.63 -12.28
C LYS A 127 -10.03 -24.70 -13.77
N SER A 128 -9.99 -23.58 -14.47
CA SER A 128 -9.80 -23.54 -15.93
C SER A 128 -8.95 -22.35 -16.34
N TYR A 129 -8.02 -22.60 -17.26
CA TYR A 129 -7.23 -21.54 -17.90
C TYR A 129 -8.10 -20.48 -18.64
N LYS A 130 -9.35 -20.84 -18.99
CA LYS A 130 -10.30 -19.91 -19.61
C LYS A 130 -10.73 -18.75 -18.70
N SER A 131 -10.42 -18.84 -17.40
CA SER A 131 -10.65 -17.76 -16.43
C SER A 131 -9.50 -16.76 -16.37
N LEU A 132 -8.47 -16.93 -17.18
CA LEU A 132 -7.30 -16.07 -17.26
C LEU A 132 -7.38 -15.15 -18.50
N PRO A 133 -6.75 -13.97 -18.47
CA PRO A 133 -6.01 -13.40 -17.33
C PRO A 133 -6.95 -12.98 -16.19
N LEU A 134 -6.46 -13.07 -14.97
CA LEU A 134 -7.18 -12.64 -13.77
C LEU A 134 -6.30 -11.69 -12.95
N ASN A 135 -6.80 -10.50 -12.66
CA ASN A 135 -6.12 -9.55 -11.81
C ASN A 135 -7.01 -9.26 -10.59
N LEU A 136 -6.48 -9.56 -9.41
CA LEU A 136 -7.15 -9.35 -8.13
C LEU A 136 -6.43 -8.28 -7.34
N PHE A 137 -7.17 -7.40 -6.67
CA PHE A 137 -6.57 -6.45 -5.74
C PHE A 137 -7.37 -6.35 -4.46
N HIS A 138 -6.75 -5.85 -3.41
CA HIS A 138 -7.45 -5.39 -2.23
C HIS A 138 -6.78 -4.16 -1.61
N ILE A 139 -7.53 -3.49 -0.73
CA ILE A 139 -7.04 -2.38 0.07
C ILE A 139 -7.23 -2.80 1.53
N GLN A 140 -6.13 -3.05 2.23
CA GLN A 140 -6.16 -3.66 3.55
C GLN A 140 -5.02 -3.14 4.43
N TRP A 141 -5.26 -3.12 5.72
CA TRP A 141 -4.23 -2.85 6.73
C TRP A 141 -3.15 -3.93 6.71
N LYS A 142 -1.91 -3.48 6.78
CA LYS A 142 -0.71 -4.31 6.86
C LYS A 142 0.09 -3.91 8.09
N PHE A 143 0.89 -4.85 8.56
CA PHE A 143 1.86 -4.60 9.61
C PHE A 143 3.22 -5.13 9.19
N ARG A 144 4.23 -4.28 9.34
CA ARG A 144 5.65 -4.63 9.23
C ARG A 144 6.38 -4.05 10.41
N ASP A 145 7.08 -4.87 11.18
CA ASP A 145 7.81 -4.42 12.36
C ASP A 145 9.09 -3.68 11.98
N GLU A 146 8.91 -2.55 11.29
CA GLU A 146 9.98 -1.68 10.84
C GLU A 146 10.84 -1.21 12.01
N VAL A 147 12.13 -1.48 11.94
CA VAL A 147 13.10 -1.17 13.02
C VAL A 147 13.22 0.34 13.23
N ARG A 148 13.08 1.15 12.17
CA ARG A 148 13.24 2.61 12.23
C ARG A 148 12.09 3.32 11.54
N PRO A 149 10.88 3.28 12.11
CA PRO A 149 9.75 4.03 11.56
C PRO A 149 10.08 5.53 11.59
N ARG A 150 9.78 6.21 10.49
CA ARG A 150 10.12 7.63 10.33
C ARG A 150 9.20 8.31 9.33
N PHE A 151 9.26 9.65 9.27
CA PHE A 151 8.46 10.47 8.36
C PHE A 151 6.93 10.32 8.55
N GLY A 152 6.50 10.10 9.78
CA GLY A 152 5.08 9.96 10.10
C GLY A 152 4.47 8.74 9.42
N VAL A 153 3.36 8.95 8.72
CA VAL A 153 2.63 7.86 8.04
C VAL A 153 3.35 7.32 6.79
N MET A 154 4.41 7.96 6.32
CA MET A 154 5.11 7.52 5.10
C MET A 154 5.92 6.24 5.32
N ARG A 155 6.50 6.05 6.51
CA ARG A 155 7.22 4.83 6.87
C ARG A 155 6.81 4.39 8.26
N GLY A 156 5.56 3.94 8.36
CA GLY A 156 4.96 3.40 9.57
C GLY A 156 5.13 1.89 9.69
N ARG A 157 4.69 1.35 10.82
CA ARG A 157 4.62 -0.10 11.09
C ARG A 157 3.25 -0.67 10.74
N GLU A 158 2.19 0.08 10.97
CA GLU A 158 0.82 -0.23 10.57
C GLU A 158 0.35 0.77 9.53
N PHE A 159 -0.08 0.29 8.37
CA PHE A 159 -0.44 1.15 7.24
C PHE A 159 -1.46 0.48 6.31
N LEU A 160 -2.22 1.31 5.61
CA LEU A 160 -3.15 0.84 4.59
C LEU A 160 -2.41 0.66 3.26
N MET A 161 -2.47 -0.53 2.70
CA MET A 161 -1.83 -0.87 1.43
C MET A 161 -2.88 -1.30 0.40
N LYS A 162 -2.74 -0.84 -0.83
CA LYS A 162 -3.33 -1.50 -1.99
C LYS A 162 -2.26 -2.43 -2.58
N ASP A 163 -2.57 -3.68 -2.65
CA ASP A 163 -1.78 -4.69 -3.36
C ASP A 163 -2.65 -5.38 -4.42
N ALA A 164 -2.05 -5.63 -5.58
CA ALA A 164 -2.70 -6.29 -6.71
C ALA A 164 -1.84 -7.44 -7.22
N TYR A 165 -2.51 -8.50 -7.69
CA TYR A 165 -1.92 -9.77 -8.04
C TYR A 165 -2.50 -10.23 -9.37
N SER A 166 -1.67 -10.45 -10.38
CA SER A 166 -2.10 -10.95 -11.67
C SER A 166 -1.76 -12.43 -11.85
N PHE A 167 -2.64 -13.13 -12.53
CA PHE A 167 -2.50 -14.52 -12.92
C PHE A 167 -2.72 -14.61 -14.41
N ASP A 168 -1.72 -15.05 -15.13
CA ASP A 168 -1.66 -15.00 -16.59
C ASP A 168 -1.24 -16.36 -17.16
N LEU A 169 -1.57 -16.64 -18.42
CA LEU A 169 -1.26 -17.95 -19.05
C LEU A 169 0.22 -18.11 -19.39
N ASN A 170 0.87 -17.01 -19.68
CA ASN A 170 2.26 -17.01 -20.14
C ASN A 170 2.92 -15.65 -19.81
N GLN A 171 4.22 -15.58 -20.05
CA GLN A 171 5.02 -14.41 -19.73
C GLN A 171 4.62 -13.16 -20.52
N GLU A 172 4.17 -13.31 -21.77
CA GLU A 172 3.75 -12.16 -22.58
C GLU A 172 2.45 -11.54 -22.05
N GLU A 173 1.49 -12.36 -21.65
CA GLU A 173 0.27 -11.88 -20.98
C GLU A 173 0.57 -11.26 -19.61
N ALA A 174 1.48 -11.83 -18.84
CA ALA A 174 1.93 -11.28 -17.57
C ALA A 174 2.55 -9.88 -17.75
N LYS A 175 3.33 -9.66 -18.82
CA LYS A 175 3.84 -8.32 -19.16
C LYS A 175 2.73 -7.36 -19.49
N LEU A 176 1.68 -7.78 -20.22
CA LEU A 176 0.53 -6.92 -20.49
C LEU A 176 -0.21 -6.53 -19.22
N SER A 177 -0.43 -7.47 -18.30
CA SER A 177 -1.01 -7.20 -16.98
C SER A 177 -0.13 -6.23 -16.18
N TYR A 178 1.18 -6.41 -16.22
CA TYR A 178 2.14 -5.49 -15.60
C TYR A 178 2.02 -4.06 -16.14
N TYR A 179 1.99 -3.90 -17.46
CA TYR A 179 1.89 -2.57 -18.07
C TYR A 179 0.54 -1.91 -17.81
N LYS A 180 -0.55 -2.65 -17.71
CA LYS A 180 -1.85 -2.12 -17.26
C LYS A 180 -1.75 -1.54 -15.85
N MET A 181 -1.10 -2.25 -14.93
CA MET A 181 -0.87 -1.75 -13.57
C MET A 181 0.08 -0.54 -13.55
N PHE A 182 1.12 -0.55 -14.38
CA PHE A 182 2.02 0.59 -14.54
C PHE A 182 1.25 1.87 -14.94
N ILE A 183 0.37 1.77 -15.93
CA ILE A 183 -0.50 2.88 -16.35
C ILE A 183 -1.47 3.28 -15.24
N ALA A 184 -2.08 2.31 -14.55
CA ALA A 184 -2.99 2.57 -13.44
C ALA A 184 -2.30 3.35 -12.31
N TYR A 185 -1.04 3.05 -12.00
CA TYR A 185 -0.25 3.81 -11.02
C TYR A 185 0.00 5.24 -11.47
N LEU A 186 0.46 5.45 -12.68
CA LEU A 186 0.69 6.80 -13.22
C LEU A 186 -0.60 7.64 -13.19
N LYS A 187 -1.75 7.06 -13.58
CA LYS A 187 -3.05 7.72 -13.50
C LYS A 187 -3.48 8.02 -12.07
N THR A 188 -3.24 7.10 -11.16
CA THR A 188 -3.49 7.29 -9.72
C THR A 188 -2.71 8.50 -9.21
N PHE A 189 -1.40 8.55 -9.45
CA PHE A 189 -0.57 9.68 -9.01
C PHE A 189 -0.99 10.99 -9.66
N LYS A 190 -1.27 11.01 -10.96
CA LYS A 190 -1.79 12.19 -11.65
C LYS A 190 -3.07 12.72 -11.01
N ARG A 191 -4.04 11.84 -10.71
CA ARG A 191 -5.29 12.21 -10.02
C ARG A 191 -5.10 12.70 -8.59
N LEU A 192 -4.03 12.26 -7.94
CA LEU A 192 -3.62 12.76 -6.62
C LEU A 192 -2.87 14.10 -6.71
N GLY A 193 -2.63 14.63 -7.92
CA GLY A 193 -1.88 15.86 -8.15
C GLY A 193 -0.36 15.67 -7.98
N LEU A 194 0.13 14.44 -8.08
CA LEU A 194 1.53 14.08 -7.93
C LEU A 194 2.13 13.74 -9.30
N ASN A 195 3.29 14.32 -9.60
CA ASN A 195 4.07 13.97 -10.77
C ASN A 195 5.04 12.84 -10.42
N ALA A 196 4.64 11.61 -10.70
CA ALA A 196 5.44 10.42 -10.39
C ALA A 196 6.30 10.02 -11.60
N ILE A 197 7.57 9.78 -11.34
CA ILE A 197 8.54 9.34 -12.34
C ILE A 197 8.79 7.84 -12.14
N PRO A 198 8.53 7.01 -13.17
CA PRO A 198 8.85 5.60 -13.10
C PRO A 198 10.38 5.42 -13.18
N VAL A 199 10.94 4.72 -12.22
CA VAL A 199 12.37 4.41 -12.12
C VAL A 199 12.53 2.90 -12.08
N ALA A 200 13.48 2.36 -12.84
CA ALA A 200 13.80 0.94 -12.75
C ALA A 200 14.28 0.59 -11.33
N ALA A 201 13.74 -0.48 -10.78
CA ALA A 201 14.02 -0.91 -9.43
C ALA A 201 14.53 -2.36 -9.39
N ASP A 202 15.23 -2.70 -8.33
CA ASP A 202 15.60 -4.09 -8.05
C ASP A 202 14.35 -4.87 -7.64
N SER A 203 14.20 -6.09 -8.16
CA SER A 203 13.08 -6.98 -7.80
C SER A 203 13.22 -7.58 -6.40
N GLY A 204 14.40 -7.48 -5.79
CA GLY A 204 14.68 -7.97 -4.44
C GLY A 204 14.41 -9.47 -4.27
N PRO A 205 14.07 -9.91 -3.04
CA PRO A 205 13.85 -11.33 -2.73
C PRO A 205 12.66 -11.96 -3.45
N ILE A 206 11.74 -11.16 -4.00
CA ILE A 206 10.58 -11.66 -4.74
C ILE A 206 11.01 -12.23 -6.09
N GLY A 207 12.14 -11.75 -6.63
CA GLY A 207 12.65 -12.18 -7.94
C GLY A 207 11.93 -11.51 -9.11
N GLY A 208 12.28 -11.93 -10.33
CA GLY A 208 11.76 -11.33 -11.57
C GLY A 208 12.77 -10.40 -12.24
N ASN A 209 12.48 -10.02 -13.48
CA ASN A 209 13.37 -9.21 -14.31
C ASN A 209 12.75 -7.85 -14.72
N LEU A 210 11.59 -7.52 -14.19
CA LEU A 210 10.86 -6.28 -14.48
C LEU A 210 10.30 -5.72 -13.18
N SER A 211 10.85 -4.61 -12.72
CA SER A 211 10.39 -3.91 -11.53
C SER A 211 10.56 -2.40 -11.71
N HIS A 212 9.57 -1.63 -11.26
CA HIS A 212 9.63 -0.17 -11.25
C HIS A 212 9.16 0.37 -9.90
N GLU A 213 9.76 1.46 -9.49
CA GLU A 213 9.28 2.34 -8.45
C GLU A 213 8.77 3.64 -9.05
N PHE A 214 7.78 4.25 -8.41
CA PHE A 214 7.24 5.54 -8.81
C PHE A 214 7.71 6.60 -7.83
N SER A 215 8.73 7.35 -8.23
CA SER A 215 9.36 8.36 -7.40
C SER A 215 8.72 9.73 -7.60
N ILE A 216 8.59 10.49 -6.53
CA ILE A 216 8.11 11.87 -6.54
C ILE A 216 9.25 12.76 -6.09
N ILE A 217 9.58 13.78 -6.89
CA ILE A 217 10.63 14.73 -6.54
C ILE A 217 10.17 15.60 -5.38
N ALA A 218 10.95 15.61 -4.31
CA ALA A 218 10.71 16.43 -3.13
C ALA A 218 12.04 16.88 -2.50
N GLU A 219 12.09 18.08 -1.94
CA GLU A 219 13.26 18.59 -1.21
C GLU A 219 13.62 17.71 0.01
N THR A 220 12.63 17.00 0.55
CA THR A 220 12.77 16.09 1.69
C THR A 220 12.94 14.64 1.27
N GLY A 221 13.28 14.38 0.00
CA GLY A 221 13.51 13.03 -0.53
C GLY A 221 14.69 12.32 0.16
N GLU A 222 14.63 11.00 0.23
CA GLU A 222 15.69 10.19 0.87
C GLU A 222 16.77 9.73 -0.12
N SER A 223 16.45 9.70 -1.43
CA SER A 223 17.33 9.18 -2.46
C SER A 223 17.46 10.16 -3.62
N GLU A 224 18.62 10.21 -4.22
CA GLU A 224 18.83 10.90 -5.49
C GLU A 224 18.47 9.98 -6.64
N ILE A 225 17.76 10.51 -7.64
CA ILE A 225 17.46 9.78 -8.88
C ILE A 225 18.09 10.49 -10.07
N PHE A 226 18.55 9.71 -11.02
CA PHE A 226 19.04 10.21 -12.31
C PHE A 226 18.02 9.81 -13.39
N CYS A 227 17.43 10.79 -14.05
CA CYS A 227 16.44 10.54 -15.08
C CYS A 227 16.61 11.49 -16.27
N ASP A 228 16.11 11.10 -17.44
CA ASP A 228 16.00 11.99 -18.59
C ASP A 228 15.01 13.12 -18.27
N ARG A 229 15.34 14.34 -18.70
CA ARG A 229 14.51 15.53 -18.46
C ARG A 229 13.10 15.37 -19.05
N ASN A 230 12.97 14.67 -20.17
CA ASN A 230 11.68 14.43 -20.82
C ASN A 230 10.75 13.55 -19.96
N LEU A 231 11.27 12.73 -19.05
CA LEU A 231 10.47 11.95 -18.11
C LEU A 231 9.74 12.81 -17.08
N LEU A 232 10.22 14.03 -16.84
CA LEU A 232 9.57 14.98 -15.92
C LEU A 232 8.26 15.54 -16.48
N GLU A 233 8.08 15.47 -17.80
CA GLU A 233 6.96 16.06 -18.54
C GLU A 233 6.08 15.00 -19.23
N ILE A 234 6.21 13.73 -18.84
CA ILE A 234 5.40 12.65 -19.46
C ILE A 234 3.91 12.92 -19.26
N GLY A 235 3.25 13.27 -20.36
CA GLY A 235 1.81 13.30 -20.45
C GLY A 235 1.26 11.87 -20.54
N ILE A 236 0.31 11.52 -19.68
CA ILE A 236 -0.41 10.25 -19.79
C ILE A 236 -1.70 10.51 -20.51
N ASP A 237 -1.91 9.79 -21.61
CA ASP A 237 -3.21 9.78 -22.30
C ASP A 237 -4.27 9.14 -21.39
N GLU A 238 -5.34 9.87 -21.10
CA GLU A 238 -6.40 9.42 -20.21
C GLU A 238 -7.20 8.24 -20.77
N ASN A 239 -7.12 7.99 -22.09
CA ASN A 239 -7.86 6.93 -22.78
C ASN A 239 -7.10 5.60 -22.90
N ILE A 240 -5.84 5.51 -22.47
CA ILE A 240 -5.04 4.28 -22.52
C ILE A 240 -5.33 3.43 -21.28
N TYR A 241 -5.80 2.22 -21.49
CA TYR A 241 -5.79 1.09 -20.56
C TYR A 241 -5.49 -0.22 -21.30
#